data_0bee3db3bcbfa98e333141769adbe718
#
_entry.id   0bee3db3bcbfa98e333141769adbe718
#
_cell.length_a   1.000
_cell.length_b   1.000
_cell.length_c   1.000
_cell.angle_alpha   90.00
_cell.angle_beta   90.00
_cell.angle_gamma   90.00
#
_symmetry.space_group_name_H-M   'P 1'
#
loop_
_entity.id
_entity.type
_entity.pdbx_description
1 polymer ?
#
loop_
_entity_poly.entity_id
_entity_poly.type
_entity_poly.pdbx_seq_one_letter_code
_entity_poly.pdbx_strand_id
1 'polypeptide(L)'
;MNKVYLFSTILYVTVFTAHSQMREGTVDDAKYYYQIPDYPESYSAGTVAARVVDGLGFRYFHATADLTEENLGFKPSEEARTMEETVDHILGLTRTTLNAVLKQPTDFSIEQPVLTFEEKRLKTLENIRKTSEILKNSSGEDMESYLVVFLSGNGNRTEYPFWNQLNGPIADAVWHVGQVVTFRRSAGNPFNSNVSVLSGKIRGK
;
A
#
# COMPACT_ATOMS: atom_id res chain seq x y z
N MET A 1 2.75 72.25 -25.07
CA MET A 1 2.68 70.92 -25.68
C MET A 1 3.33 69.94 -24.74
N ASN A 2 2.53 69.34 -23.83
CA ASN A 2 3.00 68.37 -22.86
C ASN A 2 2.80 66.94 -23.43
N LYS A 3 3.91 66.20 -23.63
CA LYS A 3 3.86 64.80 -24.03
C LYS A 3 3.74 63.91 -22.78
N VAL A 4 2.62 63.21 -22.68
CA VAL A 4 2.40 62.18 -21.66
C VAL A 4 2.93 60.87 -22.21
N TYR A 5 3.93 60.27 -21.54
CA TYR A 5 4.41 58.92 -21.83
C TYR A 5 3.65 57.91 -20.98
N LEU A 6 2.88 57.04 -21.62
CA LEU A 6 2.17 55.92 -20.98
C LEU A 6 3.12 54.74 -20.87
N PHE A 7 3.57 54.41 -19.66
CA PHE A 7 4.32 53.20 -19.39
C PHE A 7 3.34 52.02 -19.20
N SER A 8 3.33 51.11 -20.15
CA SER A 8 2.57 49.85 -20.04
C SER A 8 3.42 48.79 -19.34
N THR A 9 3.07 48.50 -18.08
CA THR A 9 3.74 47.43 -17.31
C THR A 9 3.08 46.09 -17.64
N ILE A 10 3.76 45.26 -18.40
CA ILE A 10 3.31 43.87 -18.67
C ILE A 10 3.70 43.02 -17.48
N LEU A 11 2.69 42.59 -16.72
CA LEU A 11 2.85 41.64 -15.60
C LEU A 11 2.89 40.19 -16.16
N TYR A 12 4.08 39.60 -16.18
CA TYR A 12 4.23 38.18 -16.49
C TYR A 12 3.79 37.34 -15.29
N VAL A 13 2.62 36.73 -15.38
CA VAL A 13 2.18 35.70 -14.44
C VAL A 13 2.81 34.38 -14.85
N THR A 14 3.89 33.98 -14.19
CA THR A 14 4.46 32.63 -14.30
C THR A 14 3.58 31.65 -13.55
N VAL A 15 2.77 30.90 -14.25
CA VAL A 15 2.04 29.77 -13.70
C VAL A 15 3.03 28.63 -13.46
N PHE A 16 3.44 28.45 -12.21
CA PHE A 16 4.14 27.24 -11.78
C PHE A 16 3.14 26.08 -11.77
N THR A 17 3.11 25.27 -12.81
CA THR A 17 2.49 23.95 -12.76
C THR A 17 3.39 23.04 -11.95
N ALA A 18 3.06 22.86 -10.68
CA ALA A 18 3.64 21.82 -9.86
C ALA A 18 3.18 20.45 -10.39
N HIS A 19 3.93 19.88 -11.33
CA HIS A 19 3.84 18.47 -11.63
C HIS A 19 4.40 17.73 -10.42
N SER A 20 3.50 17.18 -9.61
CA SER A 20 3.85 16.13 -8.66
C SER A 20 4.34 14.93 -9.47
N GLN A 21 5.64 14.86 -9.71
CA GLN A 21 6.28 13.64 -10.17
C GLN A 21 6.14 12.61 -9.04
N MET A 22 5.20 11.68 -9.23
CA MET A 22 5.25 10.43 -8.48
C MET A 22 6.60 9.79 -8.81
N ARG A 23 7.49 9.75 -7.82
CA ARG A 23 8.74 8.99 -7.92
C ARG A 23 8.33 7.52 -8.14
N GLU A 24 8.65 6.97 -9.30
CA GLU A 24 8.64 5.52 -9.49
C GLU A 24 9.53 4.90 -8.40
N GLY A 25 9.00 3.86 -7.72
CA GLY A 25 9.70 3.18 -6.65
C GLY A 25 11.07 2.72 -7.15
N THR A 26 12.12 3.10 -6.44
CA THR A 26 13.50 2.71 -6.78
C THR A 26 13.75 1.25 -6.39
N VAL A 27 14.80 0.64 -6.94
CA VAL A 27 15.24 -0.75 -6.57
C VAL A 27 15.49 -0.88 -5.06
N ASP A 28 15.81 0.22 -4.37
CA ASP A 28 15.95 0.27 -2.91
C ASP A 28 14.60 0.12 -2.18
N ASP A 29 13.52 0.66 -2.76
CA ASP A 29 12.16 0.49 -2.23
C ASP A 29 11.70 -0.96 -2.31
N ALA A 30 12.10 -1.69 -3.35
CA ALA A 30 11.79 -3.11 -3.52
C ALA A 30 12.41 -4.00 -2.42
N LYS A 31 13.45 -3.55 -1.71
CA LYS A 31 14.13 -4.29 -0.63
C LYS A 31 13.77 -3.81 0.78
N TYR A 32 12.98 -2.75 0.90
CA TYR A 32 12.64 -2.14 2.18
C TYR A 32 12.11 -3.17 3.19
N TYR A 33 11.26 -4.10 2.75
CA TYR A 33 10.68 -5.15 3.59
C TYR A 33 11.44 -6.50 3.53
N TYR A 34 12.69 -6.52 3.09
CA TYR A 34 13.54 -7.70 3.23
C TYR A 34 13.73 -8.10 4.71
N GLN A 35 13.80 -7.10 5.59
CA GLN A 35 13.65 -7.22 7.03
C GLN A 35 12.55 -6.28 7.49
N ILE A 36 11.90 -6.62 8.60
CA ILE A 36 10.94 -5.68 9.20
C ILE A 36 11.72 -4.48 9.74
N PRO A 37 11.26 -3.22 9.58
CA PRO A 37 11.93 -2.06 10.13
C PRO A 37 12.22 -2.17 11.63
N ASP A 38 13.21 -1.43 12.13
CA ASP A 38 13.53 -1.38 13.55
C ASP A 38 12.34 -0.96 14.42
N TYR A 39 12.42 -1.28 15.70
CA TYR A 39 11.36 -0.92 16.64
C TYR A 39 11.27 0.61 16.76
N PRO A 40 10.06 1.16 16.85
CA PRO A 40 9.89 2.56 17.23
C PRO A 40 10.37 2.80 18.67
N GLU A 41 10.77 4.02 18.99
CA GLU A 41 11.30 4.39 20.32
C GLU A 41 10.25 4.26 21.45
N SER A 42 8.97 4.36 21.11
CA SER A 42 7.87 4.35 22.09
C SER A 42 6.62 3.67 21.54
N TYR A 43 5.77 3.22 22.45
CA TYR A 43 4.44 2.74 22.13
C TYR A 43 3.44 3.90 22.08
N SER A 44 2.79 4.05 20.94
CA SER A 44 1.65 4.94 20.73
C SER A 44 0.62 4.24 19.84
N ALA A 45 -0.58 4.79 19.71
CA ALA A 45 -1.58 4.24 18.80
C ALA A 45 -1.02 4.15 17.36
N GLY A 46 -0.34 5.20 16.89
CA GLY A 46 0.25 5.25 15.57
C GLY A 46 1.39 4.24 15.38
N THR A 47 2.34 4.15 16.31
CA THR A 47 3.48 3.22 16.21
C THR A 47 3.06 1.76 16.30
N VAL A 48 2.04 1.44 17.11
CA VAL A 48 1.47 0.08 17.18
C VAL A 48 0.79 -0.29 15.86
N ALA A 49 -0.05 0.60 15.30
CA ALA A 49 -0.69 0.37 14.01
C ALA A 49 0.35 0.26 12.88
N ALA A 50 1.35 1.14 12.84
CA ALA A 50 2.46 1.06 11.90
C ALA A 50 3.19 -0.28 11.96
N ARG A 51 3.43 -0.82 13.16
CA ARG A 51 4.09 -2.12 13.33
C ARG A 51 3.28 -3.28 12.74
N VAL A 52 1.96 -3.24 12.82
CA VAL A 52 1.08 -4.23 12.17
C VAL A 52 1.22 -4.13 10.65
N VAL A 53 1.23 -2.92 10.12
CA VAL A 53 1.41 -2.63 8.67
C VAL A 53 2.80 -3.06 8.19
N ASP A 54 3.88 -2.77 8.93
CA ASP A 54 5.22 -3.27 8.62
C ASP A 54 5.27 -4.81 8.62
N GLY A 55 4.54 -5.44 9.55
CA GLY A 55 4.39 -6.89 9.60
C GLY A 55 3.70 -7.48 8.37
N LEU A 56 2.72 -6.78 7.81
CA LEU A 56 2.12 -7.12 6.51
C LEU A 56 3.15 -6.99 5.39
N GLY A 57 3.89 -5.87 5.33
CA GLY A 57 4.89 -5.62 4.29
C GLY A 57 5.98 -6.69 4.26
N PHE A 58 6.53 -7.07 5.40
CA PHE A 58 7.52 -8.15 5.51
C PHE A 58 6.97 -9.49 5.00
N ARG A 59 5.75 -9.85 5.39
CA ARG A 59 5.10 -11.08 4.94
C ARG A 59 4.84 -11.08 3.44
N TYR A 60 4.29 -9.97 2.92
CA TYR A 60 3.97 -9.82 1.51
C TYR A 60 5.24 -9.87 0.65
N PHE A 61 6.31 -9.17 1.06
CA PHE A 61 7.59 -9.19 0.37
C PHE A 61 8.10 -10.62 0.13
N HIS A 62 8.11 -11.44 1.17
CA HIS A 62 8.61 -12.82 1.08
C HIS A 62 7.61 -13.79 0.47
N ALA A 63 6.30 -13.56 0.65
CA ALA A 63 5.27 -14.40 0.06
C ALA A 63 5.22 -14.25 -1.47
N THR A 64 5.56 -13.08 -2.00
CA THR A 64 5.48 -12.77 -3.43
C THR A 64 6.84 -12.79 -4.14
N ALA A 65 7.93 -13.12 -3.44
CA ALA A 65 9.26 -13.26 -4.04
C ALA A 65 9.30 -14.48 -4.98
N ASP A 66 9.93 -14.31 -6.15
CA ASP A 66 10.23 -15.39 -7.11
C ASP A 66 8.98 -16.18 -7.57
N LEU A 67 7.81 -15.52 -7.66
CA LEU A 67 6.61 -16.10 -8.27
C LEU A 67 6.74 -16.08 -9.80
N THR A 68 6.40 -17.23 -10.43
CA THR A 68 6.36 -17.39 -11.89
C THR A 68 4.94 -17.21 -12.42
N GLU A 69 4.78 -17.03 -13.72
CA GLU A 69 3.45 -17.00 -14.37
C GLU A 69 2.62 -18.26 -14.07
N GLU A 70 3.26 -19.44 -14.03
CA GLU A 70 2.61 -20.69 -13.65
C GLU A 70 2.07 -20.62 -12.20
N ASN A 71 2.85 -20.05 -11.28
CA ASN A 71 2.39 -19.85 -9.90
C ASN A 71 1.23 -18.87 -9.84
N LEU A 72 1.27 -17.78 -10.60
CA LEU A 72 0.22 -16.75 -10.63
C LEU A 72 -1.11 -17.31 -11.14
N GLY A 73 -1.07 -18.24 -12.11
CA GLY A 73 -2.25 -18.93 -12.62
C GLY A 73 -2.83 -19.99 -11.68
N PHE A 74 -2.11 -20.41 -10.64
CA PHE A 74 -2.58 -21.47 -9.72
C PHE A 74 -3.83 -21.03 -8.95
N LYS A 75 -4.81 -21.93 -8.85
CA LYS A 75 -5.99 -21.82 -7.98
C LYS A 75 -6.30 -23.19 -7.34
N PRO A 76 -6.77 -23.21 -6.09
CA PRO A 76 -7.00 -24.48 -5.37
C PRO A 76 -8.29 -25.21 -5.81
N SER A 77 -9.26 -24.52 -6.41
CA SER A 77 -10.48 -25.06 -7.00
C SER A 77 -10.97 -24.17 -8.13
N GLU A 78 -11.96 -24.61 -8.88
CA GLU A 78 -12.52 -23.83 -10.00
C GLU A 78 -13.18 -22.52 -9.55
N GLU A 79 -13.83 -22.53 -8.37
CA GLU A 79 -14.50 -21.34 -7.84
C GLU A 79 -13.55 -20.40 -7.09
N ALA A 80 -12.33 -20.87 -6.78
CA ALA A 80 -11.38 -20.05 -6.04
C ALA A 80 -10.72 -18.99 -6.95
N ARG A 81 -10.29 -17.90 -6.32
CA ARG A 81 -9.40 -16.94 -6.97
C ARG A 81 -8.08 -17.60 -7.33
N THR A 82 -7.48 -17.18 -8.44
CA THR A 82 -6.08 -17.48 -8.75
C THR A 82 -5.15 -16.77 -7.76
N MET A 83 -3.89 -17.15 -7.75
CA MET A 83 -2.88 -16.43 -6.96
C MET A 83 -2.77 -14.98 -7.43
N GLU A 84 -2.82 -14.71 -8.75
CA GLU A 84 -2.77 -13.35 -9.28
C GLU A 84 -3.96 -12.51 -8.81
N GLU A 85 -5.19 -13.04 -8.92
CA GLU A 85 -6.39 -12.36 -8.41
C GLU A 85 -6.33 -12.10 -6.91
N THR A 86 -5.64 -12.97 -6.15
CA THR A 86 -5.39 -12.76 -4.72
C THR A 86 -4.40 -11.62 -4.49
N VAL A 87 -3.34 -11.51 -5.31
CA VAL A 87 -2.40 -10.38 -5.28
C VAL A 87 -3.10 -9.07 -5.65
N ASP A 88 -3.96 -9.07 -6.66
CA ASP A 88 -4.77 -7.91 -7.03
C ASP A 88 -5.68 -7.43 -5.89
N HIS A 89 -6.28 -8.38 -5.18
CA HIS A 89 -7.09 -8.05 -4.02
C HIS A 89 -6.27 -7.40 -2.89
N ILE A 90 -5.07 -7.96 -2.60
CA ILE A 90 -4.15 -7.37 -1.60
C ILE A 90 -3.73 -5.94 -2.02
N LEU A 91 -3.46 -5.69 -3.30
CA LEU A 91 -3.17 -4.35 -3.82
C LEU A 91 -4.34 -3.38 -3.55
N GLY A 92 -5.58 -3.81 -3.80
CA GLY A 92 -6.78 -3.04 -3.49
C GLY A 92 -6.92 -2.71 -2.00
N LEU A 93 -6.68 -3.68 -1.12
CA LEU A 93 -6.73 -3.51 0.34
C LEU A 93 -5.66 -2.52 0.83
N THR A 94 -4.43 -2.63 0.32
CA THR A 94 -3.34 -1.72 0.71
C THR A 94 -3.55 -0.30 0.17
N ARG A 95 -4.16 -0.14 -1.01
CA ARG A 95 -4.61 1.17 -1.50
C ARG A 95 -5.65 1.80 -0.59
N THR A 96 -6.65 1.03 -0.14
CA THR A 96 -7.66 1.49 0.82
C THR A 96 -7.01 1.93 2.12
N THR A 97 -6.01 1.17 2.59
CA THR A 97 -5.28 1.50 3.81
C THR A 97 -4.49 2.81 3.68
N LEU A 98 -3.79 3.00 2.57
CA LEU A 98 -3.05 4.24 2.29
C LEU A 98 -4.01 5.44 2.14
N ASN A 99 -5.10 5.29 1.39
CA ASN A 99 -6.08 6.36 1.20
C ASN A 99 -6.63 6.86 2.53
N ALA A 100 -6.94 5.97 3.49
CA ALA A 100 -7.45 6.36 4.80
C ALA A 100 -6.49 7.29 5.55
N VAL A 101 -5.18 6.96 5.60
CA VAL A 101 -4.19 7.81 6.28
C VAL A 101 -3.84 9.07 5.50
N LEU A 102 -4.08 9.10 4.19
CA LEU A 102 -4.00 10.29 3.35
C LEU A 102 -5.28 11.14 3.41
N LYS A 103 -6.31 10.70 4.17
CA LYS A 103 -7.63 11.34 4.26
C LYS A 103 -8.31 11.45 2.89
N GLN A 104 -8.10 10.46 2.04
CA GLN A 104 -8.67 10.35 0.69
C GLN A 104 -9.68 9.21 0.64
N PRO A 105 -10.76 9.33 -0.14
CA PRO A 105 -11.68 8.23 -0.36
C PRO A 105 -11.07 7.16 -1.27
N THR A 106 -11.48 5.91 -1.07
CA THR A 106 -11.32 4.84 -2.05
C THR A 106 -12.55 4.85 -2.95
N ASP A 107 -12.35 5.26 -4.20
CA ASP A 107 -13.41 5.33 -5.20
C ASP A 107 -13.35 4.09 -6.11
N PHE A 108 -14.38 3.27 -6.06
CA PHE A 108 -14.51 2.07 -6.86
C PHE A 108 -15.05 2.33 -8.28
N SER A 109 -15.47 3.56 -8.59
CA SER A 109 -15.87 3.95 -9.95
C SER A 109 -14.68 4.30 -10.85
N ILE A 110 -13.50 4.54 -10.25
CA ILE A 110 -12.29 4.87 -10.99
C ILE A 110 -11.65 3.57 -11.48
N GLU A 111 -11.59 3.42 -12.80
CA GLU A 111 -10.88 2.32 -13.45
C GLU A 111 -9.40 2.36 -13.08
N GLN A 112 -8.87 1.21 -12.68
CA GLN A 112 -7.47 1.09 -12.31
C GLN A 112 -6.64 0.67 -13.54
N PRO A 113 -5.39 1.17 -13.67
CA PRO A 113 -4.52 0.76 -14.77
C PRO A 113 -4.24 -0.75 -14.70
N VAL A 114 -4.12 -1.36 -15.87
CA VAL A 114 -3.63 -2.74 -15.97
C VAL A 114 -2.14 -2.73 -15.67
N LEU A 115 -1.73 -3.49 -14.65
CA LEU A 115 -0.36 -3.57 -14.17
C LEU A 115 0.17 -4.99 -14.37
N THR A 116 1.46 -5.12 -14.65
CA THR A 116 2.18 -6.39 -14.56
C THR A 116 2.28 -6.85 -13.12
N PHE A 117 2.59 -8.13 -12.90
CA PHE A 117 2.79 -8.65 -11.53
C PHE A 117 3.86 -7.86 -10.75
N GLU A 118 4.98 -7.53 -11.37
CA GLU A 118 6.05 -6.79 -10.71
C GLU A 118 5.60 -5.37 -10.33
N GLU A 119 4.84 -4.69 -11.19
CA GLU A 119 4.28 -3.37 -10.89
C GLU A 119 3.25 -3.46 -9.74
N LYS A 120 2.36 -4.47 -9.74
CA LYS A 120 1.42 -4.74 -8.65
C LYS A 120 2.17 -4.97 -7.33
N ARG A 121 3.22 -5.78 -7.37
CA ARG A 121 4.06 -6.11 -6.22
C ARG A 121 4.75 -4.87 -5.64
N LEU A 122 5.42 -4.09 -6.49
CA LEU A 122 6.07 -2.84 -6.08
C LEU A 122 5.06 -1.82 -5.51
N LYS A 123 3.93 -1.64 -6.18
CA LYS A 123 2.87 -0.72 -5.76
C LYS A 123 2.28 -1.10 -4.40
N THR A 124 2.08 -2.39 -4.17
CA THR A 124 1.61 -2.91 -2.88
C THR A 124 2.61 -2.61 -1.77
N LEU A 125 3.91 -2.89 -1.97
CA LEU A 125 4.97 -2.60 -1.00
C LEU A 125 5.11 -1.10 -0.74
N GLU A 126 4.98 -0.26 -1.77
CA GLU A 126 4.98 1.20 -1.65
C GLU A 126 3.79 1.71 -0.81
N ASN A 127 2.57 1.21 -1.07
CA ASN A 127 1.38 1.55 -0.30
C ASN A 127 1.57 1.22 1.18
N ILE A 128 2.08 0.02 1.48
CA ILE A 128 2.34 -0.44 2.84
C ILE A 128 3.39 0.45 3.51
N ARG A 129 4.52 0.75 2.84
CA ARG A 129 5.58 1.60 3.38
C ARG A 129 5.07 3.00 3.70
N LYS A 130 4.42 3.66 2.74
CA LYS A 130 3.86 5.01 2.94
C LYS A 130 2.85 5.05 4.10
N THR A 131 1.98 4.04 4.18
CA THR A 131 1.03 3.92 5.30
C THR A 131 1.76 3.82 6.64
N SER A 132 2.77 2.95 6.74
CA SER A 132 3.56 2.79 7.97
C SER A 132 4.28 4.08 8.35
N GLU A 133 4.91 4.77 7.39
CA GLU A 133 5.63 6.04 7.62
C GLU A 133 4.70 7.12 8.17
N ILE A 134 3.48 7.25 7.65
CA ILE A 134 2.47 8.20 8.15
C ILE A 134 2.06 7.81 9.57
N LEU A 135 1.69 6.55 9.79
CA LEU A 135 1.22 6.08 11.09
C LEU A 135 2.27 6.21 12.19
N LYS A 136 3.56 5.96 11.90
CA LYS A 136 4.67 6.15 12.87
C LYS A 136 4.73 7.54 13.45
N ASN A 137 4.33 8.55 12.67
CA ASN A 137 4.37 9.96 13.04
C ASN A 137 3.01 10.49 13.51
N SER A 138 1.98 9.64 13.61
CA SER A 138 0.63 10.05 13.95
C SER A 138 0.41 10.07 15.46
N SER A 139 -0.21 11.16 15.92
CA SER A 139 -0.77 11.28 17.29
C SER A 139 -2.06 10.46 17.44
N GLY A 140 -2.60 10.38 18.66
CA GLY A 140 -3.93 9.80 18.89
C GLY A 140 -5.04 10.58 18.17
N GLU A 141 -4.93 11.91 18.13
CA GLU A 141 -5.88 12.79 17.44
C GLU A 141 -5.84 12.59 15.91
N ASP A 142 -4.62 12.39 15.33
CA ASP A 142 -4.49 12.03 13.92
C ASP A 142 -5.22 10.72 13.62
N MET A 143 -5.05 9.72 14.48
CA MET A 143 -5.70 8.40 14.31
C MET A 143 -7.23 8.51 14.30
N GLU A 144 -7.81 9.39 15.11
CA GLU A 144 -9.26 9.66 15.12
C GLU A 144 -9.73 10.31 13.81
N SER A 145 -8.86 11.06 13.14
CA SER A 145 -9.16 11.73 11.88
C SER A 145 -9.09 10.85 10.64
N TYR A 146 -8.45 9.68 10.73
CA TYR A 146 -8.30 8.75 9.62
C TYR A 146 -9.57 7.91 9.44
N LEU A 147 -10.36 8.25 8.44
CA LEU A 147 -11.57 7.52 8.09
C LEU A 147 -11.33 6.61 6.90
N VAL A 148 -11.90 5.42 6.95
CA VAL A 148 -12.04 4.55 5.77
C VAL A 148 -13.26 5.02 5.00
N VAL A 149 -13.05 5.68 3.88
CA VAL A 149 -14.12 6.25 3.07
C VAL A 149 -14.22 5.50 1.74
N PHE A 150 -15.41 4.99 1.46
CA PHE A 150 -15.72 4.36 0.18
C PHE A 150 -16.70 5.21 -0.61
N LEU A 151 -16.39 5.38 -1.90
CA LEU A 151 -17.28 5.95 -2.89
C LEU A 151 -17.68 4.87 -3.91
N SER A 152 -18.93 4.86 -4.31
CA SER A 152 -19.45 4.00 -5.35
C SER A 152 -20.02 4.83 -6.52
N GLY A 153 -20.05 4.25 -7.73
CA GLY A 153 -20.44 4.93 -8.95
C GLY A 153 -21.86 5.52 -8.97
N ASN A 154 -22.70 5.14 -8.00
CA ASN A 154 -24.04 5.74 -7.79
C ASN A 154 -24.04 6.96 -6.85
N GLY A 155 -22.87 7.46 -6.46
CA GLY A 155 -22.71 8.59 -5.56
C GLY A 155 -22.85 8.26 -4.07
N ASN A 156 -23.02 6.98 -3.70
CA ASN A 156 -23.05 6.58 -2.30
C ASN A 156 -21.67 6.73 -1.66
N ARG A 157 -21.65 7.31 -0.46
CA ARG A 157 -20.48 7.45 0.39
C ARG A 157 -20.72 6.69 1.69
N THR A 158 -19.76 5.85 2.06
CA THR A 158 -19.77 5.11 3.33
C THR A 158 -18.48 5.40 4.08
N GLU A 159 -18.57 5.64 5.38
CA GLU A 159 -17.44 5.99 6.22
C GLU A 159 -17.37 5.07 7.45
N TYR A 160 -16.14 4.71 7.81
CA TYR A 160 -15.85 3.94 9.01
C TYR A 160 -14.67 4.57 9.76
N PRO A 161 -14.65 4.52 11.10
CA PRO A 161 -13.48 4.94 11.86
C PRO A 161 -12.28 4.03 11.60
N PHE A 162 -11.07 4.50 11.95
CA PHE A 162 -9.82 3.77 11.72
C PHE A 162 -9.81 2.35 12.33
N TRP A 163 -10.60 2.09 13.37
CA TRP A 163 -10.76 0.73 13.93
C TRP A 163 -11.12 -0.30 12.86
N ASN A 164 -11.97 0.08 11.90
CA ASN A 164 -12.37 -0.79 10.81
C ASN A 164 -11.22 -1.06 9.83
N GLN A 165 -10.20 -0.22 9.79
CA GLN A 165 -8.99 -0.46 9.01
C GLN A 165 -8.19 -1.63 9.58
N LEU A 166 -8.11 -1.73 10.91
CA LEU A 166 -7.36 -2.77 11.60
C LEU A 166 -7.97 -4.17 11.38
N ASN A 167 -9.28 -4.31 11.59
CA ASN A 167 -9.97 -5.60 11.44
C ASN A 167 -10.44 -5.90 10.01
N GLY A 168 -10.51 -4.90 9.15
CA GLY A 168 -10.85 -5.01 7.73
C GLY A 168 -9.60 -5.04 6.87
N PRO A 169 -9.31 -3.99 6.07
CA PRO A 169 -8.29 -4.03 5.03
C PRO A 169 -6.91 -4.55 5.46
N ILE A 170 -6.43 -4.21 6.67
CA ILE A 170 -5.12 -4.67 7.14
C ILE A 170 -5.14 -6.15 7.50
N ALA A 171 -6.09 -6.60 8.31
CA ALA A 171 -6.20 -8.01 8.72
C ALA A 171 -6.55 -8.91 7.52
N ASP A 172 -7.40 -8.43 6.63
CA ASP A 172 -7.78 -9.14 5.40
C ASP A 172 -6.57 -9.32 4.47
N ALA A 173 -5.76 -8.26 4.30
CA ALA A 173 -4.52 -8.37 3.53
C ALA A 173 -3.55 -9.41 4.14
N VAL A 174 -3.40 -9.44 5.47
CA VAL A 174 -2.58 -10.48 6.16
C VAL A 174 -3.14 -11.88 5.91
N TRP A 175 -4.46 -12.03 5.96
CA TRP A 175 -5.13 -13.31 5.67
C TRP A 175 -4.84 -13.77 4.24
N HIS A 176 -5.00 -12.88 3.26
CA HIS A 176 -4.73 -13.18 1.85
C HIS A 176 -3.25 -13.44 1.56
N VAL A 177 -2.31 -12.80 2.25
CA VAL A 177 -0.89 -13.18 2.17
C VAL A 177 -0.67 -14.62 2.63
N GLY A 178 -1.41 -15.08 3.65
CA GLY A 178 -1.41 -16.50 4.06
C GLY A 178 -1.91 -17.44 2.97
N GLN A 179 -2.91 -17.02 2.19
CA GLN A 179 -3.37 -17.80 1.01
C GLN A 179 -2.29 -17.86 -0.07
N VAL A 180 -1.63 -16.75 -0.41
CA VAL A 180 -0.48 -16.75 -1.34
C VAL A 180 0.58 -17.76 -0.90
N VAL A 181 0.94 -17.80 0.38
CA VAL A 181 1.89 -18.77 0.94
C VAL A 181 1.40 -20.22 0.76
N THR A 182 0.12 -20.47 0.95
CA THR A 182 -0.48 -21.79 0.77
C THR A 182 -0.50 -22.18 -0.70
N PHE A 183 -0.92 -21.28 -1.59
CA PHE A 183 -0.99 -21.53 -3.03
C PHE A 183 0.37 -21.84 -3.62
N ARG A 184 1.41 -21.07 -3.29
CA ARG A 184 2.76 -21.36 -3.79
C ARG A 184 3.32 -22.68 -3.30
N ARG A 185 2.97 -23.13 -2.07
CA ARG A 185 3.33 -24.47 -1.59
C ARG A 185 2.68 -25.56 -2.44
N SER A 186 1.40 -25.39 -2.75
CA SER A 186 0.62 -26.32 -3.56
C SER A 186 1.07 -26.33 -5.02
N ALA A 187 1.56 -25.17 -5.53
CA ALA A 187 2.09 -25.01 -6.89
C ALA A 187 3.58 -25.42 -7.01
N GLY A 188 4.18 -26.06 -6.00
CA GLY A 188 5.56 -26.53 -6.08
C GLY A 188 6.66 -25.46 -5.87
N ASN A 189 6.30 -24.22 -5.53
CA ASN A 189 7.23 -23.13 -5.20
C ASN A 189 7.09 -22.74 -3.72
N PRO A 190 7.62 -23.52 -2.76
CA PRO A 190 7.37 -23.33 -1.36
C PRO A 190 7.96 -22.03 -0.83
N PHE A 191 7.25 -21.41 0.11
CA PHE A 191 7.72 -20.27 0.87
C PHE A 191 9.03 -20.59 1.61
N ASN A 192 9.97 -19.65 1.62
CA ASN A 192 11.26 -19.84 2.27
C ASN A 192 11.11 -20.08 3.79
N SER A 193 11.46 -21.29 4.24
CA SER A 193 11.32 -21.72 5.63
C SER A 193 12.22 -20.94 6.64
N ASN A 194 13.25 -20.23 6.14
CA ASN A 194 14.11 -19.39 6.97
C ASN A 194 13.50 -18.04 7.31
N VAL A 195 12.40 -17.65 6.67
CA VAL A 195 11.68 -16.42 7.01
C VAL A 195 11.05 -16.55 8.40
N SER A 196 11.52 -15.76 9.35
CA SER A 196 10.97 -15.71 10.70
C SER A 196 10.03 -14.53 10.86
N VAL A 197 8.72 -14.78 10.80
CA VAL A 197 7.71 -13.72 10.98
C VAL A 197 7.69 -13.15 12.40
N LEU A 198 8.17 -13.89 13.40
CA LEU A 198 8.28 -13.43 14.78
C LEU A 198 9.38 -12.37 14.92
N SER A 199 10.58 -12.66 14.37
CA SER A 199 11.71 -11.73 14.46
C SER A 199 11.76 -10.71 13.32
N GLY A 200 11.00 -10.91 12.24
CA GLY A 200 11.03 -10.06 11.06
C GLY A 200 12.34 -10.15 10.28
N LYS A 201 13.02 -11.29 10.30
CA LYS A 201 14.33 -11.51 9.70
C LYS A 201 14.45 -12.89 9.04
N ILE A 202 15.45 -13.05 8.17
CA ILE A 202 15.86 -14.36 7.66
C ILE A 202 16.78 -15.01 8.69
N ARG A 203 16.49 -16.25 9.10
CA ARG A 203 17.35 -17.03 10.01
C ARG A 203 18.65 -17.41 9.31
N GLY A 204 19.76 -17.37 10.04
CA GLY A 204 21.06 -17.82 9.54
C GLY A 204 21.79 -16.83 8.62
N LYS A 205 21.35 -15.57 8.60
CA LYS A 205 22.07 -14.47 7.96
C LYS A 205 22.44 -13.39 8.96
#